data_6a6cfc2a821f689a4ce4a76942402266
#
_entry.id   6a6cfc2a821f689a4ce4a76942402266
#
_cell.length_a   1.000
_cell.length_b   1.000
_cell.length_c   1.000
_cell.angle_alpha   90.00
_cell.angle_beta   90.00
_cell.angle_gamma   90.00
#
_symmetry.space_group_name_H-M   'P 1'
#
loop_
_entity.id
_entity.type
_entity.pdbx_description
1 polymer ?
#
loop_
_entity_poly.entity_id
_entity_poly.type
_entity_poly.pdbx_seq_one_letter_code
_entity_poly.pdbx_strand_id
1 'polypeptide(L)'
;VFSTDGKYLIFSSERDFNPIYSQTEWNHAYNRMGGVYMAMLANDTPSPLLPSDEMVSIEQQTTDAANKKPEATNNAVKIDPEGLPGRLIKLPLQAGNYDNFYSDGKKVWYASGRSTKVYDLAEQKEETVAEGAYMDVAANHKKALFFKGNNLYICDFPCTKASLEENVNLDDMIA
;
A
#
# COMPACT_ATOMS: atom_id res chain seq x y z
N VAL A 1 -3.38 -4.48 5.71
CA VAL A 1 -3.97 -3.16 6.03
C VAL A 1 -5.13 -2.86 5.10
N PHE A 2 -6.14 -2.14 5.57
CA PHE A 2 -7.18 -1.57 4.72
C PHE A 2 -6.68 -0.26 4.10
N SER A 3 -7.06 -0.01 2.84
CA SER A 3 -6.88 1.32 2.25
C SER A 3 -7.76 2.35 2.96
N THR A 4 -7.34 3.62 2.99
CA THR A 4 -8.07 4.67 3.71
C THR A 4 -9.44 4.99 3.10
N ASP A 5 -9.65 4.66 1.82
CA ASP A 5 -10.94 4.76 1.14
C ASP A 5 -11.86 3.56 1.41
N GLY A 6 -11.40 2.55 2.16
CA GLY A 6 -12.17 1.37 2.55
C GLY A 6 -12.50 0.39 1.41
N LYS A 7 -11.85 0.50 0.26
CA LYS A 7 -12.15 -0.32 -0.91
C LYS A 7 -11.30 -1.57 -1.03
N TYR A 8 -10.08 -1.54 -0.48
CA TYR A 8 -9.09 -2.56 -0.67
C TYR A 8 -8.52 -3.08 0.66
N LEU A 9 -8.18 -4.36 0.70
CA LEU A 9 -7.35 -4.96 1.72
C LEU A 9 -6.02 -5.36 1.09
N ILE A 10 -4.91 -4.82 1.61
CA ILE A 10 -3.55 -5.09 1.16
C ILE A 10 -2.84 -5.95 2.18
N PHE A 11 -2.16 -7.00 1.72
CA PHE A 11 -1.41 -7.92 2.58
C PHE A 11 -0.28 -8.61 1.83
N SER A 12 0.72 -9.10 2.57
CA SER A 12 1.74 -10.00 2.05
C SER A 12 1.32 -11.45 2.24
N SER A 13 1.73 -12.31 1.32
CA SER A 13 1.52 -13.75 1.41
C SER A 13 2.62 -14.51 0.71
N GLU A 14 3.09 -15.59 1.31
CA GLU A 14 4.12 -16.48 0.76
C GLU A 14 3.54 -17.54 -0.19
N ARG A 15 2.65 -17.12 -1.09
CA ARG A 15 2.00 -18.01 -2.07
C ARG A 15 2.82 -18.25 -3.33
N ASP A 16 3.91 -17.51 -3.50
CA ASP A 16 4.76 -17.63 -4.66
C ASP A 16 5.70 -18.82 -4.46
N PHE A 17 5.33 -19.93 -5.06
CA PHE A 17 6.18 -21.11 -5.06
C PHE A 17 7.33 -20.90 -6.07
N ASN A 18 8.48 -20.49 -5.56
CA ASN A 18 9.71 -20.33 -6.35
C ASN A 18 10.85 -21.12 -5.70
N PRO A 19 10.90 -22.45 -5.91
CA PRO A 19 11.94 -23.28 -5.34
C PRO A 19 13.27 -22.99 -6.02
N ILE A 20 14.32 -22.75 -5.22
CA ILE A 20 15.70 -22.66 -5.68
C ILE A 20 16.37 -24.02 -5.39
N TYR A 21 16.90 -24.65 -6.43
CA TYR A 21 17.70 -25.87 -6.25
C TYR A 21 19.08 -25.52 -5.74
N SER A 22 19.48 -26.12 -4.61
CA SER A 22 20.87 -26.06 -4.16
C SER A 22 21.73 -26.98 -5.06
N GLN A 23 22.86 -26.49 -5.52
CA GLN A 23 23.82 -27.29 -6.32
C GLN A 23 24.61 -28.30 -5.47
N THR A 24 24.58 -28.17 -4.14
CA THR A 24 25.35 -28.99 -3.20
C THR A 24 24.51 -30.00 -2.42
N GLU A 25 23.24 -29.76 -2.26
CA GLU A 25 22.32 -30.64 -1.55
C GLU A 25 21.01 -30.75 -2.33
N TRP A 26 20.44 -31.96 -2.39
CA TRP A 26 19.15 -32.23 -3.05
C TRP A 26 17.94 -31.61 -2.32
N ASN A 27 18.17 -30.59 -1.50
CA ASN A 27 17.15 -29.90 -0.73
C ASN A 27 16.68 -28.64 -1.45
N HIS A 28 15.38 -28.47 -1.54
CA HIS A 28 14.77 -27.24 -2.05
C HIS A 28 14.95 -26.13 -1.02
N ALA A 29 15.61 -25.03 -1.38
CA ALA A 29 15.62 -23.82 -0.60
C ALA A 29 14.45 -22.93 -1.05
N TYR A 30 13.55 -22.63 -0.13
CA TYR A 30 12.44 -21.69 -0.34
C TYR A 30 12.91 -20.30 0.08
N ASN A 31 13.24 -19.47 -0.89
CA ASN A 31 13.70 -18.12 -0.63
C ASN A 31 12.84 -17.12 -1.42
N ARG A 32 12.45 -16.02 -0.77
CA ARG A 32 11.67 -14.95 -1.37
C ARG A 32 10.36 -15.42 -2.01
N MET A 33 9.53 -16.10 -1.25
CA MET A 33 8.22 -16.57 -1.70
C MET A 33 7.11 -15.54 -1.47
N GLY A 34 7.41 -14.44 -0.80
CA GLY A 34 6.44 -13.40 -0.47
C GLY A 34 6.08 -12.56 -1.68
N GLY A 35 4.81 -12.28 -1.84
CA GLY A 35 4.24 -11.33 -2.79
C GLY A 35 3.25 -10.40 -2.08
N VAL A 36 2.96 -9.26 -2.69
CA VAL A 36 1.94 -8.32 -2.22
C VAL A 36 0.65 -8.59 -2.97
N TYR A 37 -0.42 -8.75 -2.21
CA TYR A 37 -1.76 -9.03 -2.72
C TYR A 37 -2.72 -7.94 -2.30
N MET A 38 -3.69 -7.68 -3.15
CA MET A 38 -4.78 -6.74 -2.92
C MET A 38 -6.11 -7.41 -3.19
N ALA A 39 -7.02 -7.35 -2.22
CA ALA A 39 -8.39 -7.81 -2.36
C ALA A 39 -9.33 -6.60 -2.52
N MET A 40 -10.14 -6.61 -3.57
CA MET A 40 -11.24 -5.69 -3.73
C MET A 40 -12.40 -6.13 -2.85
N LEU A 41 -12.81 -5.30 -1.89
CA LEU A 41 -13.72 -5.69 -0.82
C LEU A 41 -15.17 -5.81 -1.29
N ALA A 42 -15.61 -4.93 -2.17
CA ALA A 42 -16.97 -4.97 -2.72
C ALA A 42 -16.99 -5.46 -4.18
N ASN A 43 -18.13 -6.02 -4.59
CA ASN A 43 -18.31 -6.54 -5.95
C ASN A 43 -18.24 -5.45 -7.03
N ASP A 44 -18.61 -4.23 -6.67
CA ASP A 44 -18.62 -3.04 -7.54
C ASP A 44 -17.31 -2.25 -7.49
N THR A 45 -16.31 -2.73 -6.73
CA THR A 45 -14.99 -2.09 -6.67
C THR A 45 -14.18 -2.47 -7.91
N PRO A 46 -13.77 -1.51 -8.75
CA PRO A 46 -12.96 -1.80 -9.92
C PRO A 46 -11.55 -2.26 -9.54
N SER A 47 -10.96 -3.08 -10.40
CA SER A 47 -9.55 -3.42 -10.25
C SER A 47 -8.68 -2.19 -10.49
N PRO A 48 -7.77 -1.84 -9.58
CA PRO A 48 -6.92 -0.65 -9.74
C PRO A 48 -5.79 -0.84 -10.77
N LEU A 49 -5.60 -2.06 -11.29
CA LEU A 49 -4.58 -2.39 -12.29
C LEU A 49 -5.15 -2.44 -13.72
N LEU A 50 -6.43 -2.12 -13.92
CA LEU A 50 -7.01 -2.04 -15.27
C LEU A 50 -6.41 -0.83 -16.00
N PRO A 51 -6.05 -0.98 -17.29
CA PRO A 51 -5.65 0.13 -18.13
C PRO A 51 -6.75 1.19 -18.17
N SER A 52 -6.37 2.46 -18.04
CA SER A 52 -7.33 3.59 -18.05
C SER A 52 -8.13 3.72 -19.35
N ASP A 53 -7.65 3.13 -20.44
CA ASP A 53 -8.30 3.18 -21.77
C ASP A 53 -9.55 2.29 -21.88
N GLU A 54 -9.77 1.35 -20.96
CA GLU A 54 -10.96 0.49 -20.95
C GLU A 54 -12.11 1.07 -20.13
N MET A 55 -11.88 2.15 -19.41
CA MET A 55 -12.94 2.89 -18.71
C MET A 55 -13.62 3.84 -19.68
N VAL A 56 -14.51 3.35 -20.54
CA VAL A 56 -15.52 4.17 -21.17
C VAL A 56 -16.42 4.70 -20.05
N SER A 57 -16.20 5.94 -19.64
CA SER A 57 -17.11 6.66 -18.76
C SER A 57 -18.42 6.83 -19.49
N ILE A 58 -19.39 5.95 -19.24
CA ILE A 58 -20.78 6.24 -19.56
C ILE A 58 -21.19 7.29 -18.53
N GLU A 59 -20.99 8.56 -18.86
CA GLU A 59 -21.60 9.66 -18.15
C GLU A 59 -23.12 9.51 -18.28
N GLN A 60 -23.74 8.82 -17.34
CA GLN A 60 -25.15 9.03 -17.08
C GLN A 60 -25.27 10.44 -16.51
N GLN A 61 -25.63 11.37 -17.38
CA GLN A 61 -26.15 12.67 -16.97
C GLN A 61 -27.40 12.45 -16.11
N THR A 62 -27.20 12.38 -14.81
CA THR A 62 -28.28 12.69 -13.86
C THR A 62 -28.10 14.15 -13.47
N THR A 63 -28.88 14.99 -14.16
CA THR A 63 -29.21 16.34 -13.68
C THR A 63 -29.90 16.20 -12.33
N ASP A 64 -29.20 16.56 -11.26
CA ASP A 64 -29.77 17.21 -10.09
C ASP A 64 -28.58 17.74 -9.22
N ALA A 65 -28.22 18.99 -9.59
CA ALA A 65 -27.38 19.82 -8.75
C ALA A 65 -28.32 20.55 -7.77
N ALA A 66 -28.27 20.22 -6.49
CA ALA A 66 -28.41 21.21 -5.40
C ALA A 66 -28.25 20.52 -4.03
N ASN A 67 -27.29 21.01 -3.26
CA ASN A 67 -27.30 21.00 -1.80
C ASN A 67 -27.05 19.66 -1.08
N LYS A 68 -25.83 19.14 -1.10
CA LYS A 68 -25.37 18.26 -0.02
C LYS A 68 -24.26 18.92 0.78
N LYS A 69 -24.65 19.38 1.99
CA LYS A 69 -23.80 19.65 3.14
C LYS A 69 -22.86 18.46 3.35
N PRO A 70 -21.58 18.66 3.72
CA PRO A 70 -20.69 17.54 3.98
C PRO A 70 -21.20 16.76 5.20
N GLU A 71 -21.90 15.67 4.96
CA GLU A 71 -22.14 14.65 5.96
C GLU A 71 -20.79 14.03 6.32
N ALA A 72 -20.52 13.94 7.62
CA ALA A 72 -19.44 13.12 8.15
C ALA A 72 -19.63 11.71 7.58
N THR A 73 -18.79 11.34 6.63
CA THR A 73 -18.78 10.02 6.03
C THR A 73 -18.43 9.01 7.10
N ASN A 74 -19.44 8.35 7.61
CA ASN A 74 -19.28 7.10 8.34
C ASN A 74 -18.75 6.11 7.29
N ASN A 75 -17.42 6.02 7.17
CA ASN A 75 -16.74 5.11 6.24
C ASN A 75 -16.89 3.66 6.72
N ALA A 76 -18.14 3.19 6.76
CA ALA A 76 -18.39 1.77 6.95
C ALA A 76 -17.83 1.04 5.73
N VAL A 77 -16.78 0.24 5.96
CA VAL A 77 -16.17 -0.58 4.91
C VAL A 77 -17.22 -1.57 4.41
N LYS A 78 -17.57 -1.48 3.12
CA LYS A 78 -18.48 -2.43 2.48
C LYS A 78 -17.66 -3.67 2.09
N ILE A 79 -18.06 -4.84 2.61
CA ILE A 79 -17.43 -6.11 2.28
C ILE A 79 -18.50 -7.06 1.74
N ASP A 80 -18.29 -7.56 0.52
CA ASP A 80 -19.07 -8.62 -0.08
C ASP A 80 -18.27 -9.92 -0.01
N PRO A 81 -18.54 -10.83 0.95
CA PRO A 81 -17.71 -12.00 1.17
C PRO A 81 -17.83 -13.03 0.05
N GLU A 82 -18.98 -13.06 -0.61
CA GLU A 82 -19.23 -13.98 -1.72
C GLU A 82 -18.38 -13.60 -2.93
N GLY A 83 -17.63 -14.56 -3.48
CA GLY A 83 -16.73 -14.33 -4.63
C GLY A 83 -15.44 -13.59 -4.29
N LEU A 84 -15.13 -13.28 -3.02
CA LEU A 84 -13.92 -12.58 -2.61
C LEU A 84 -12.60 -13.21 -3.14
N PRO A 85 -12.44 -14.55 -3.19
CA PRO A 85 -11.23 -15.15 -3.77
C PRO A 85 -11.00 -14.79 -5.24
N GLY A 86 -12.06 -14.55 -6.02
CA GLY A 86 -11.98 -14.11 -7.42
C GLY A 86 -11.61 -12.63 -7.58
N ARG A 87 -11.69 -11.84 -6.50
CA ARG A 87 -11.32 -10.42 -6.48
C ARG A 87 -9.96 -10.15 -5.85
N LEU A 88 -9.15 -11.19 -5.74
CA LEU A 88 -7.79 -11.11 -5.26
C LEU A 88 -6.84 -10.93 -6.43
N ILE A 89 -6.05 -9.87 -6.42
CA ILE A 89 -5.00 -9.61 -7.40
C ILE A 89 -3.63 -9.60 -6.73
N LYS A 90 -2.62 -10.04 -7.45
CA LYS A 90 -1.22 -9.89 -7.05
C LYS A 90 -0.66 -8.62 -7.68
N LEU A 91 -0.01 -7.77 -6.89
CA LEU A 91 0.73 -6.64 -7.44
C LEU A 91 1.97 -7.15 -8.20
N PRO A 92 2.32 -6.55 -9.35
CA PRO A 92 3.45 -6.99 -10.18
C PRO A 92 4.79 -6.57 -9.58
N LEU A 93 5.00 -6.92 -8.31
CA LEU A 93 6.23 -6.71 -7.57
C LEU A 93 7.07 -8.00 -7.58
N GLN A 94 8.39 -7.85 -7.44
CA GLN A 94 9.28 -9.00 -7.33
C GLN A 94 8.98 -9.79 -6.05
N ALA A 95 9.22 -11.10 -6.10
CA ALA A 95 9.08 -11.92 -4.90
C ALA A 95 10.08 -11.48 -3.82
N GLY A 96 9.61 -11.28 -2.59
CA GLY A 96 10.42 -10.74 -1.50
C GLY A 96 9.68 -10.70 -0.16
N ASN A 97 10.30 -10.07 0.83
CA ASN A 97 9.67 -9.83 2.13
C ASN A 97 9.08 -8.43 2.13
N TYR A 98 7.82 -8.33 2.49
CA TYR A 98 7.02 -7.11 2.47
C TYR A 98 6.28 -6.96 3.78
N ASP A 99 6.39 -5.81 4.41
CA ASP A 99 5.73 -5.47 5.66
C ASP A 99 5.37 -3.98 5.73
N ASN A 100 4.81 -3.55 6.85
CA ASN A 100 4.51 -2.15 7.16
C ASN A 100 3.72 -1.42 6.05
N PHE A 101 2.58 -1.99 5.66
CA PHE A 101 1.75 -1.47 4.59
C PHE A 101 0.93 -0.26 5.01
N TYR A 102 0.83 0.69 4.09
CA TYR A 102 -0.15 1.77 4.09
C TYR A 102 -0.71 1.97 2.68
N SER A 103 -1.98 2.35 2.54
CA SER A 103 -2.56 2.67 1.24
C SER A 103 -3.64 3.74 1.34
N ASP A 104 -3.65 4.66 0.39
CA ASP A 104 -4.70 5.65 0.17
C ASP A 104 -5.74 5.22 -0.89
N GLY A 105 -5.61 4.00 -1.42
CA GLY A 105 -6.44 3.46 -2.49
C GLY A 105 -5.92 3.74 -3.89
N LYS A 106 -4.91 4.61 -4.05
CA LYS A 106 -4.24 4.90 -5.33
C LYS A 106 -2.78 4.44 -5.32
N LYS A 107 -2.16 4.51 -4.17
CA LYS A 107 -0.76 4.10 -3.96
C LYS A 107 -0.68 3.15 -2.77
N VAL A 108 0.34 2.31 -2.78
CA VAL A 108 0.65 1.39 -1.68
C VAL A 108 2.07 1.65 -1.23
N TRP A 109 2.23 2.12 0.01
CA TRP A 109 3.52 2.22 0.68
C TRP A 109 3.79 0.96 1.47
N TYR A 110 5.02 0.51 1.47
CA TYR A 110 5.44 -0.71 2.18
C TYR A 110 6.93 -0.69 2.48
N ALA A 111 7.33 -1.48 3.46
CA ALA A 111 8.73 -1.78 3.68
C ALA A 111 9.14 -3.01 2.88
N SER A 112 10.32 -2.94 2.24
CA SER A 112 10.97 -4.07 1.58
C SER A 112 12.48 -3.99 1.79
N GLY A 113 13.04 -5.03 2.40
CA GLY A 113 14.40 -5.01 2.89
C GLY A 113 14.56 -4.01 4.04
N ARG A 114 15.37 -2.96 3.84
CA ARG A 114 15.56 -1.88 4.81
C ARG A 114 15.03 -0.54 4.33
N SER A 115 14.20 -0.54 3.30
CA SER A 115 13.78 0.69 2.64
C SER A 115 12.26 0.77 2.59
N THR A 116 11.74 1.99 2.71
CA THR A 116 10.34 2.29 2.40
C THR A 116 10.19 2.57 0.92
N LYS A 117 9.25 1.90 0.30
CA LYS A 117 8.91 2.03 -1.11
C LYS A 117 7.45 2.39 -1.29
N VAL A 118 7.11 2.91 -2.45
CA VAL A 118 5.73 3.18 -2.88
C VAL A 118 5.50 2.57 -4.25
N TYR A 119 4.34 1.96 -4.41
CA TYR A 119 3.84 1.46 -5.69
C TYR A 119 2.61 2.28 -6.10
N ASP A 120 2.69 2.93 -7.27
CA ASP A 120 1.56 3.62 -7.89
C ASP A 120 0.72 2.60 -8.67
N LEU A 121 -0.56 2.48 -8.31
CA LEU A 121 -1.45 1.47 -8.87
C LEU A 121 -1.84 1.81 -10.32
N ALA A 122 -1.98 3.09 -10.66
CA ALA A 122 -2.37 3.54 -12.00
C ALA A 122 -1.19 3.50 -12.97
N GLU A 123 -0.03 3.98 -12.53
CA GLU A 123 1.19 3.99 -13.35
C GLU A 123 1.91 2.64 -13.36
N GLN A 124 1.53 1.73 -12.44
CA GLN A 124 2.16 0.44 -12.22
C GLN A 124 3.68 0.54 -12.01
N LYS A 125 4.09 1.55 -11.24
CA LYS A 125 5.49 1.90 -11.03
C LYS A 125 5.86 1.86 -9.55
N GLU A 126 7.01 1.24 -9.26
CA GLU A 126 7.62 1.24 -7.93
C GLU A 126 8.66 2.36 -7.83
N GLU A 127 8.66 3.09 -6.72
CA GLU A 127 9.66 4.10 -6.38
C GLU A 127 10.15 3.90 -4.94
N THR A 128 11.42 4.27 -4.67
CA THR A 128 11.96 4.26 -3.32
C THR A 128 11.69 5.59 -2.65
N VAL A 129 10.92 5.56 -1.57
CA VAL A 129 10.58 6.74 -0.75
C VAL A 129 11.74 7.13 0.15
N ALA A 130 12.32 6.14 0.85
CA ALA A 130 13.46 6.35 1.75
C ALA A 130 14.31 5.10 1.85
N GLU A 131 15.61 5.23 1.59
CA GLU A 131 16.58 4.14 1.76
C GLU A 131 17.03 4.00 3.21
N GLY A 132 17.08 2.78 3.69
CA GLY A 132 17.51 2.47 5.06
C GLY A 132 16.58 2.99 6.15
N ALA A 133 15.32 3.27 5.82
CA ALA A 133 14.33 3.83 6.72
C ALA A 133 13.00 3.10 6.65
N TYR A 134 12.35 2.97 7.80
CA TYR A 134 10.98 2.49 7.94
C TYR A 134 10.05 3.67 8.19
N MET A 135 8.82 3.56 7.73
CA MET A 135 7.82 4.62 7.80
C MET A 135 6.66 4.22 8.71
N ASP A 136 6.16 5.18 9.47
CA ASP A 136 4.85 5.10 10.13
C ASP A 136 4.03 6.35 9.80
N VAL A 137 2.74 6.17 9.50
CA VAL A 137 1.87 7.27 9.05
C VAL A 137 1.01 7.76 10.21
N ALA A 138 1.03 9.07 10.45
CA ALA A 138 0.21 9.68 11.48
C ALA A 138 -1.30 9.47 11.21
N ALA A 139 -2.11 9.37 12.27
CA ALA A 139 -3.54 9.10 12.19
C ALA A 139 -4.32 10.12 11.34
N ASN A 140 -3.81 11.32 11.17
CA ASN A 140 -4.42 12.36 10.33
C ASN A 140 -4.02 12.24 8.84
N HIS A 141 -3.18 11.27 8.49
CA HIS A 141 -2.65 11.02 7.13
C HIS A 141 -1.95 12.21 6.47
N LYS A 142 -1.45 13.18 7.26
CA LYS A 142 -0.76 14.37 6.73
C LYS A 142 0.74 14.37 6.98
N LYS A 143 1.20 13.54 7.89
CA LYS A 143 2.61 13.41 8.25
C LYS A 143 2.99 11.93 8.32
N ALA A 144 4.25 11.65 8.05
CA ALA A 144 4.87 10.35 8.28
C ALA A 144 6.13 10.51 9.11
N LEU A 145 6.35 9.56 10.00
CA LEU A 145 7.54 9.40 10.80
C LEU A 145 8.44 8.37 10.12
N PHE A 146 9.69 8.73 9.90
CA PHE A 146 10.69 7.82 9.35
C PHE A 146 11.74 7.48 10.40
N PHE A 147 12.02 6.18 10.55
CA PHE A 147 13.04 5.62 11.43
C PHE A 147 14.25 5.23 10.58
N LYS A 148 15.38 5.90 10.74
CA LYS A 148 16.63 5.60 10.04
C LYS A 148 17.78 5.48 11.04
N GLY A 149 18.21 4.24 11.28
CA GLY A 149 19.17 3.96 12.36
C GLY A 149 18.59 4.35 13.72
N ASN A 150 19.25 5.28 14.43
CA ASN A 150 18.78 5.82 15.72
C ASN A 150 18.09 7.19 15.58
N ASN A 151 17.83 7.64 14.37
CA ASN A 151 17.26 8.96 14.13
C ASN A 151 15.80 8.85 13.68
N LEU A 152 15.02 9.85 14.08
CA LEU A 152 13.62 10.02 13.72
C LEU A 152 13.46 11.27 12.86
N TYR A 153 12.69 11.16 11.79
CA TYR A 153 12.43 12.25 10.86
C TYR A 153 10.94 12.37 10.62
N ILE A 154 10.41 13.60 10.61
CA ILE A 154 9.01 13.86 10.29
C ILE A 154 8.95 14.53 8.92
N CYS A 155 8.17 13.94 8.03
CA CYS A 155 7.95 14.46 6.67
C CYS A 155 6.47 14.68 6.41
N ASP A 156 6.17 15.55 5.45
CA ASP A 156 4.81 15.67 4.91
C ASP A 156 4.41 14.38 4.20
N PHE A 157 3.16 14.01 4.33
CA PHE A 157 2.57 12.81 3.73
C PHE A 157 1.24 13.16 3.03
N PRO A 158 0.90 12.54 1.90
CA PRO A 158 1.63 11.48 1.19
C PRO A 158 2.87 11.98 0.44
N CYS A 159 3.91 11.17 0.38
CA CYS A 159 5.14 11.46 -0.34
C CYS A 159 5.63 10.26 -1.15
N THR A 160 6.27 10.52 -2.29
CA THR A 160 6.98 9.52 -3.10
C THR A 160 8.48 9.56 -2.85
N LYS A 161 8.97 10.63 -2.21
CA LYS A 161 10.36 10.79 -1.77
C LYS A 161 10.37 11.55 -0.45
N ALA A 162 10.93 10.94 0.59
CA ALA A 162 11.04 11.57 1.90
C ALA A 162 12.28 12.49 1.97
N SER A 163 12.10 13.68 2.55
CA SER A 163 13.22 14.55 2.97
C SER A 163 13.59 14.16 4.40
N LEU A 164 14.77 13.55 4.58
CA LEU A 164 15.28 13.12 5.89
C LEU A 164 16.38 14.08 6.37
N GLU A 165 16.08 15.40 6.35
CA GLU A 165 17.03 16.44 6.68
C GLU A 165 16.91 16.90 8.14
N GLU A 166 15.67 16.98 8.67
CA GLU A 166 15.41 17.41 10.03
C GLU A 166 15.20 16.22 10.95
N ASN A 167 16.18 15.98 11.81
CA ASN A 167 16.06 14.97 12.86
C ASN A 167 15.21 15.51 14.03
N VAL A 168 14.31 14.68 14.53
CA VAL A 168 13.53 14.99 15.73
C VAL A 168 14.44 14.92 16.94
N ASN A 169 14.59 16.03 17.66
CA ASN A 169 15.31 16.06 18.92
C ASN A 169 14.47 15.40 20.02
N LEU A 170 15.00 14.35 20.65
CA LEU A 170 14.33 13.61 21.72
C LEU A 170 14.94 13.91 23.11
N ASP A 171 15.94 14.81 23.21
CA ASP A 171 16.71 15.07 24.43
C ASP A 171 15.81 15.63 25.56
N ASP A 172 14.72 16.29 25.22
CA ASP A 172 13.76 16.86 26.15
C ASP A 172 12.58 15.92 26.48
N MET A 173 12.54 14.72 25.91
CA MET A 173 11.49 13.73 26.22
C MET A 173 11.78 13.09 27.57
N ILE A 174 10.98 13.42 28.57
CA ILE A 174 10.98 12.76 29.89
C ILE A 174 10.30 11.40 29.74
N ALA A 175 11.02 10.34 30.09
CA ALA A 175 10.49 8.98 30.13
C ALA A 175 9.64 8.76 31.40
#